data_a383c9900d8b408d0d831c0735b7efa7
#
_entry.id   a383c9900d8b408d0d831c0735b7efa7
#
_cell.length_a   1.000
_cell.length_b   1.000
_cell.length_c   1.000
_cell.angle_alpha   90.00
_cell.angle_beta   90.00
_cell.angle_gamma   90.00
#
_symmetry.space_group_name_H-M   'P 1'
#
loop_
_entity.id
_entity.type
_entity.pdbx_description
1 polymer ?
#
loop_
_entity_poly.entity_id
_entity_poly.type
_entity_poly.pdbx_seq_one_letter_code
_entity_poly.pdbx_strand_id
1 'polypeptide(L)'
;EFRRVLFRSGSDAFALVWINNRLHGLNASGKAPMALDIETVKKAGHSTVPKRGWIPVMVPGAPSAWAELSRRFGRLSFDELLKPAITYAEEGYPVSPIISRLWNNAYHEFTQFSSEEYNPWFDTFTPDGHAPAPGEPWKSPDMAITLRSIASSGAKSIYQGELADAIDAFSRKTGGYIRKTDLENYWCEWVEPIHTGYRGYDVWEMPPNGNGIIALMALNLLKGFEFTERDTADTIHKQLESMKLAFCDGSHYVADKVSMKVTVEELLSDKYAAKRRTLIGHNANNPSHGDPRCGGTVYLCTADGDGNMVSYIQSNYWGFGSGIVVPGTGISLQNRGYSFSLNQDR
;
A
#
# COMPACT_ATOMS: atom_id res chain seq x y z
N GLU A 1 -5.22 -7.71 15.65
CA GLU A 1 -4.42 -6.98 14.65
C GLU A 1 -4.80 -5.50 14.50
N PHE A 2 -5.78 -5.04 15.27
CA PHE A 2 -6.22 -3.64 15.31
C PHE A 2 -5.10 -2.63 15.63
N ARG A 3 -4.02 -3.06 16.31
CA ARG A 3 -2.81 -2.23 16.56
C ARG A 3 -2.21 -1.63 15.29
N ARG A 4 -2.41 -2.27 14.14
CA ARG A 4 -1.86 -1.85 12.86
C ARG A 4 -2.70 -0.79 12.15
N VAL A 5 -3.97 -0.63 12.53
CA VAL A 5 -4.87 0.41 12.02
C VAL A 5 -4.46 1.79 12.54
N LEU A 6 -3.92 1.88 13.77
CA LEU A 6 -3.52 3.12 14.42
C LEU A 6 -2.54 3.99 13.61
N PHE A 7 -1.72 3.38 12.76
CA PHE A 7 -0.71 4.13 12.01
C PHE A 7 -1.03 4.27 10.52
N ARG A 8 -2.21 3.79 10.08
CA ARG A 8 -2.43 3.55 8.66
C ARG A 8 -3.71 4.14 8.09
N SER A 9 -4.34 5.08 8.78
CA SER A 9 -5.47 5.84 8.24
C SER A 9 -5.09 6.68 7.01
N GLY A 10 -3.81 7.04 6.89
CA GLY A 10 -3.25 7.71 5.71
C GLY A 10 -2.72 6.78 4.60
N SER A 11 -3.00 5.46 4.66
CA SER A 11 -2.45 4.45 3.75
C SER A 11 -3.35 4.10 2.56
N ASP A 12 -2.83 3.27 1.66
CA ASP A 12 -3.58 2.52 0.66
C ASP A 12 -4.00 1.13 1.18
N ALA A 13 -4.94 0.47 0.48
CA ALA A 13 -5.36 -0.88 0.78
C ALA A 13 -5.89 -1.63 -0.45
N PHE A 14 -5.82 -2.96 -0.39
CA PHE A 14 -6.49 -3.87 -1.32
C PHE A 14 -7.12 -5.02 -0.53
N ALA A 15 -8.23 -5.56 -1.02
CA ALA A 15 -8.87 -6.73 -0.43
C ALA A 15 -9.38 -7.69 -1.49
N LEU A 16 -9.20 -8.99 -1.25
CA LEU A 16 -9.93 -10.08 -1.89
C LEU A 16 -10.83 -10.73 -0.83
N VAL A 17 -12.11 -10.85 -1.13
CA VAL A 17 -13.12 -11.39 -0.21
C VAL A 17 -13.85 -12.52 -0.90
N TRP A 18 -13.70 -13.73 -0.37
CA TRP A 18 -14.49 -14.89 -0.76
C TRP A 18 -15.68 -15.05 0.19
N ILE A 19 -16.88 -14.88 -0.32
CA ILE A 19 -18.14 -15.02 0.43
C ILE A 19 -19.25 -15.47 -0.49
N ASN A 20 -20.15 -16.32 -0.01
CA ASN A 20 -21.28 -16.87 -0.78
C ASN A 20 -20.82 -17.46 -2.14
N ASN A 21 -19.72 -18.23 -2.13
CA ASN A 21 -19.11 -18.85 -3.32
C ASN A 21 -18.75 -17.85 -4.44
N ARG A 22 -18.44 -16.60 -4.06
CA ARG A 22 -18.00 -15.58 -5.01
C ARG A 22 -16.80 -14.82 -4.45
N LEU A 23 -15.82 -14.59 -5.33
CA LEU A 23 -14.66 -13.74 -5.05
C LEU A 23 -14.98 -12.29 -5.44
N HIS A 24 -14.63 -11.36 -4.57
CA HIS A 24 -14.76 -9.93 -4.75
C HIS A 24 -13.41 -9.25 -4.57
N GLY A 25 -13.07 -8.31 -5.43
CA GLY A 25 -11.86 -7.49 -5.32
C GLY A 25 -12.20 -6.04 -4.97
N LEU A 26 -11.51 -5.45 -4.00
CA LEU A 26 -11.63 -4.05 -3.63
C LEU A 26 -10.29 -3.34 -3.79
N ASN A 27 -10.26 -2.33 -4.66
CA ASN A 27 -9.11 -1.45 -4.88
C ASN A 27 -9.28 -0.14 -4.12
N ALA A 28 -8.41 0.11 -3.17
CA ALA A 28 -8.32 1.34 -2.40
C ALA A 28 -6.87 1.87 -2.41
N SER A 29 -6.25 1.93 -3.58
CA SER A 29 -4.85 2.34 -3.76
C SER A 29 -4.63 3.86 -3.61
N GLY A 30 -5.68 4.65 -3.75
CA GLY A 30 -5.58 6.11 -3.82
C GLY A 30 -5.17 6.62 -5.20
N LYS A 31 -5.35 7.91 -5.42
CA LYS A 31 -4.93 8.61 -6.66
C LYS A 31 -3.84 9.61 -6.36
N ALA A 32 -3.03 9.94 -7.36
CA ALA A 32 -2.11 11.08 -7.27
C ALA A 32 -2.91 12.39 -7.16
N PRO A 33 -2.41 13.39 -6.41
CA PRO A 33 -2.99 14.72 -6.41
C PRO A 33 -3.02 15.32 -7.82
N MET A 34 -4.13 15.96 -8.20
CA MET A 34 -4.29 16.57 -9.53
C MET A 34 -3.31 17.71 -9.78
N ALA A 35 -2.82 18.35 -8.73
CA ALA A 35 -1.83 19.44 -8.82
C ALA A 35 -0.40 18.93 -9.04
N LEU A 36 -0.15 17.63 -9.08
CA LEU A 36 1.16 17.02 -9.22
C LEU A 36 1.30 16.34 -10.60
N ASP A 37 2.21 16.84 -11.40
CA ASP A 37 2.61 16.27 -12.69
C ASP A 37 4.14 16.10 -12.79
N ILE A 38 4.60 15.47 -13.86
CA ILE A 38 6.02 15.21 -14.11
C ILE A 38 6.83 16.52 -14.17
N GLU A 39 6.30 17.57 -14.79
CA GLU A 39 6.98 18.84 -14.91
C GLU A 39 7.13 19.54 -13.55
N THR A 40 6.13 19.46 -12.70
CA THR A 40 6.17 19.96 -11.33
C THR A 40 7.28 19.26 -10.52
N VAL A 41 7.39 17.93 -10.61
CA VAL A 41 8.45 17.17 -9.93
C VAL A 41 9.83 17.55 -10.45
N LYS A 42 10.00 17.69 -11.77
CA LYS A 42 11.27 18.11 -12.39
C LYS A 42 11.64 19.56 -12.02
N LYS A 43 10.68 20.48 -12.00
CA LYS A 43 10.90 21.89 -11.58
C LYS A 43 11.30 21.99 -10.11
N ALA A 44 10.83 21.06 -9.26
CA ALA A 44 11.28 20.94 -7.88
C ALA A 44 12.71 20.37 -7.74
N GLY A 45 13.42 20.11 -8.86
CA GLY A 45 14.82 19.65 -8.88
C GLY A 45 14.99 18.13 -8.79
N HIS A 46 13.94 17.36 -8.96
CA HIS A 46 14.02 15.91 -8.83
C HIS A 46 14.10 15.20 -10.18
N SER A 47 15.07 14.30 -10.35
CA SER A 47 15.18 13.38 -11.49
C SER A 47 14.38 12.08 -11.32
N THR A 48 13.97 11.76 -10.07
CA THR A 48 13.09 10.68 -9.68
C THR A 48 12.16 11.17 -8.59
N VAL A 49 11.02 10.52 -8.39
CA VAL A 49 10.13 10.88 -7.27
C VAL A 49 10.86 10.64 -5.94
N PRO A 50 10.94 11.63 -5.03
CA PRO A 50 11.61 11.47 -3.74
C PRO A 50 10.86 10.51 -2.82
N LYS A 51 11.59 9.87 -1.89
CA LYS A 51 11.01 8.92 -0.93
C LYS A 51 10.16 9.61 0.16
N ARG A 52 10.51 10.82 0.56
CA ARG A 52 9.90 11.57 1.67
C ARG A 52 9.36 12.91 1.21
N GLY A 53 8.56 13.54 2.04
CA GLY A 53 7.92 14.82 1.77
C GLY A 53 6.59 14.70 1.04
N TRP A 54 6.12 15.80 0.46
CA TRP A 54 4.80 15.89 -0.16
C TRP A 54 4.69 15.25 -1.54
N ILE A 55 5.77 15.23 -2.32
CA ILE A 55 5.72 14.75 -3.72
C ILE A 55 5.22 13.28 -3.83
N PRO A 56 5.67 12.32 -2.98
CA PRO A 56 5.21 10.94 -3.09
C PRO A 56 3.84 10.68 -2.43
N VAL A 57 3.20 11.68 -1.84
CA VAL A 57 1.90 11.53 -1.16
C VAL A 57 0.79 11.27 -2.17
N MET A 58 -0.02 10.24 -1.89
CA MET A 58 -1.23 9.90 -2.62
C MET A 58 -2.46 10.07 -1.71
N VAL A 59 -3.65 10.17 -2.29
CA VAL A 59 -4.90 10.16 -1.53
C VAL A 59 -4.97 8.91 -0.66
N PRO A 60 -5.28 9.02 0.65
CA PRO A 60 -5.47 7.87 1.52
C PRO A 60 -6.66 7.01 1.07
N GLY A 61 -6.44 5.73 0.79
CA GLY A 61 -7.49 4.81 0.35
C GLY A 61 -8.06 3.92 1.44
N ALA A 62 -7.25 3.57 2.44
CA ALA A 62 -7.61 2.58 3.45
C ALA A 62 -8.91 2.87 4.23
N PRO A 63 -9.22 4.10 4.66
CA PRO A 63 -10.48 4.37 5.37
C PRO A 63 -11.72 4.07 4.53
N SER A 64 -11.70 4.35 3.23
CA SER A 64 -12.81 4.00 2.34
C SER A 64 -12.97 2.47 2.20
N ALA A 65 -11.85 1.73 2.17
CA ALA A 65 -11.89 0.27 2.15
C ALA A 65 -12.52 -0.29 3.44
N TRP A 66 -12.16 0.25 4.61
CA TRP A 66 -12.76 -0.20 5.88
C TRP A 66 -14.27 0.01 5.90
N ALA A 67 -14.71 1.21 5.51
CA ALA A 67 -16.13 1.55 5.46
C ALA A 67 -16.89 0.69 4.44
N GLU A 68 -16.32 0.49 3.25
CA GLU A 68 -16.98 -0.25 2.17
C GLU A 68 -17.06 -1.75 2.46
N LEU A 69 -16.00 -2.35 3.03
CA LEU A 69 -16.02 -3.75 3.47
C LEU A 69 -17.02 -3.97 4.61
N SER A 70 -17.05 -3.06 5.60
CA SER A 70 -18.03 -3.10 6.70
C SER A 70 -19.46 -2.97 6.18
N ARG A 71 -19.71 -2.01 5.31
CA ARG A 71 -21.04 -1.77 4.72
C ARG A 71 -21.56 -2.97 3.94
N ARG A 72 -20.70 -3.65 3.19
CA ARG A 72 -21.10 -4.72 2.26
C ARG A 72 -21.17 -6.09 2.94
N PHE A 73 -20.26 -6.39 3.85
CA PHE A 73 -20.09 -7.72 4.43
C PHE A 73 -20.11 -7.73 5.95
N GLY A 74 -20.02 -6.56 6.60
CA GLY A 74 -19.95 -6.45 8.05
C GLY A 74 -21.23 -6.90 8.74
N ARG A 75 -21.08 -7.60 9.87
CA ARG A 75 -22.16 -7.96 10.79
C ARG A 75 -22.26 -7.01 11.99
N LEU A 76 -21.12 -6.40 12.35
CA LEU A 76 -21.03 -5.40 13.41
C LEU A 76 -21.14 -3.99 12.81
N SER A 77 -21.58 -3.04 13.59
CA SER A 77 -21.55 -1.62 13.20
C SER A 77 -20.10 -1.15 13.00
N PHE A 78 -19.92 -0.14 12.17
CA PHE A 78 -18.57 0.34 11.83
C PHE A 78 -17.83 0.92 13.03
N ASP A 79 -18.55 1.55 13.95
CA ASP A 79 -18.01 2.06 15.21
C ASP A 79 -17.58 0.93 16.16
N GLU A 80 -18.36 -0.15 16.27
CA GLU A 80 -17.95 -1.34 17.02
C GLU A 80 -16.66 -1.96 16.47
N LEU A 81 -16.52 -2.00 15.14
CA LEU A 81 -15.31 -2.52 14.51
C LEU A 81 -14.06 -1.69 14.80
N LEU A 82 -14.20 -0.36 14.90
CA LEU A 82 -13.07 0.55 15.19
C LEU A 82 -12.78 0.73 16.68
N LYS A 83 -13.71 0.37 17.56
CA LYS A 83 -13.58 0.54 19.02
C LYS A 83 -12.26 -0.01 19.60
N PRO A 84 -11.80 -1.23 19.27
CA PRO A 84 -10.51 -1.73 19.79
C PRO A 84 -9.32 -0.87 19.35
N ALA A 85 -9.33 -0.34 18.13
CA ALA A 85 -8.27 0.54 17.66
C ALA A 85 -8.29 1.89 18.38
N ILE A 86 -9.47 2.43 18.62
CA ILE A 86 -9.68 3.66 19.42
C ILE A 86 -9.16 3.45 20.84
N THR A 87 -9.51 2.34 21.48
CA THR A 87 -9.02 2.01 22.83
C THR A 87 -7.49 1.94 22.89
N TYR A 88 -6.84 1.28 21.92
CA TYR A 88 -5.38 1.25 21.86
C TYR A 88 -4.76 2.64 21.64
N ALA A 89 -5.42 3.52 20.88
CA ALA A 89 -4.94 4.87 20.67
C ALA A 89 -5.02 5.70 21.97
N GLU A 90 -6.07 5.52 22.79
CA GLU A 90 -6.30 6.25 24.04
C GLU A 90 -5.50 5.72 25.22
N GLU A 91 -5.61 4.41 25.43
CA GLU A 91 -5.02 3.76 26.61
C GLU A 91 -3.55 3.43 26.37
N GLY A 92 -3.15 3.28 25.11
CA GLY A 92 -1.81 2.88 24.69
C GLY A 92 -1.67 1.36 24.57
N TYR A 93 -0.56 0.96 23.96
CA TYR A 93 -0.14 -0.44 23.90
C TYR A 93 1.37 -0.56 24.09
N PRO A 94 1.86 -1.63 24.70
CA PRO A 94 3.30 -1.82 24.88
C PRO A 94 3.98 -2.08 23.53
N VAL A 95 5.02 -1.33 23.24
CA VAL A 95 5.78 -1.45 21.98
C VAL A 95 6.65 -2.70 22.01
N SER A 96 6.59 -3.53 20.96
CA SER A 96 7.41 -4.73 20.88
C SER A 96 8.88 -4.40 20.59
N PRO A 97 9.85 -5.28 20.96
CA PRO A 97 11.28 -5.02 20.72
C PRO A 97 11.63 -4.75 19.25
N ILE A 98 10.98 -5.47 18.32
CA ILE A 98 11.21 -5.28 16.88
C ILE A 98 10.70 -3.91 16.43
N ILE A 99 9.48 -3.53 16.85
CA ILE A 99 8.87 -2.24 16.50
C ILE A 99 9.68 -1.10 17.11
N SER A 100 10.09 -1.20 18.38
CA SER A 100 10.95 -0.20 19.03
C SER A 100 12.25 0.05 18.24
N ARG A 101 12.93 -1.03 17.81
CA ARG A 101 14.15 -0.93 16.99
C ARG A 101 13.88 -0.22 15.64
N LEU A 102 12.80 -0.61 14.94
CA LEU A 102 12.45 0.00 13.66
C LEU A 102 12.04 1.47 13.82
N TRP A 103 11.39 1.80 14.93
CA TRP A 103 11.01 3.17 15.26
C TRP A 103 12.24 4.04 15.55
N ASN A 104 13.17 3.50 16.32
CA ASN A 104 14.44 4.20 16.60
C ASN A 104 15.25 4.45 15.31
N ASN A 105 15.27 3.50 14.37
CA ASN A 105 15.89 3.73 13.07
C ASN A 105 15.19 4.85 12.30
N ALA A 106 13.84 4.88 12.33
CA ALA A 106 13.08 5.96 11.71
C ALA A 106 13.32 7.31 12.40
N TYR A 107 13.41 7.36 13.74
CA TYR A 107 13.76 8.56 14.47
C TYR A 107 15.08 9.15 13.98
N HIS A 108 16.13 8.33 13.86
CA HIS A 108 17.42 8.78 13.32
C HIS A 108 17.36 9.19 11.84
N GLU A 109 16.50 8.56 11.03
CA GLU A 109 16.26 8.98 9.64
C GLU A 109 15.59 10.38 9.63
N PHE A 110 14.54 10.58 10.43
CA PHE A 110 13.76 11.82 10.42
C PHE A 110 14.50 13.00 11.06
N THR A 111 15.43 12.82 12.00
CA THR A 111 16.26 13.91 12.54
C THR A 111 17.14 14.60 11.48
N GLN A 112 17.26 14.03 10.28
CA GLN A 112 17.96 14.66 9.16
C GLN A 112 17.10 15.70 8.41
N PHE A 113 15.79 15.76 8.68
CA PHE A 113 14.86 16.68 8.06
C PHE A 113 14.52 17.82 9.04
N SER A 114 14.74 19.06 8.62
CA SER A 114 14.54 20.26 9.45
C SER A 114 13.39 21.16 8.97
N SER A 115 12.73 20.83 7.87
CA SER A 115 11.64 21.62 7.35
C SER A 115 10.33 21.40 8.10
N GLU A 116 9.47 22.43 8.14
CA GLU A 116 8.28 22.51 8.99
C GLU A 116 7.31 21.33 8.81
N GLU A 117 7.21 20.79 7.61
CA GLU A 117 6.28 19.70 7.32
C GLU A 117 6.59 18.40 8.08
N TYR A 118 7.81 18.23 8.61
CA TYR A 118 8.18 17.06 9.41
C TYR A 118 8.00 17.24 10.92
N ASN A 119 7.78 18.46 11.42
CA ASN A 119 7.60 18.70 12.87
C ASN A 119 6.48 17.82 13.46
N PRO A 120 5.28 17.69 12.84
CA PRO A 120 4.22 16.86 13.41
C PRO A 120 4.55 15.37 13.50
N TRP A 121 5.56 14.88 12.75
CA TRP A 121 6.04 13.52 12.91
C TRP A 121 6.66 13.31 14.30
N PHE A 122 7.50 14.26 14.74
CA PHE A 122 8.12 14.20 16.06
C PHE A 122 7.09 14.35 17.17
N ASP A 123 6.17 15.31 17.03
CA ASP A 123 5.10 15.55 18.02
C ASP A 123 4.21 14.30 18.20
N THR A 124 3.95 13.57 17.12
CA THR A 124 3.07 12.39 17.14
C THR A 124 3.80 11.12 17.57
N PHE A 125 4.99 10.88 17.04
CA PHE A 125 5.67 9.59 17.16
C PHE A 125 6.82 9.56 18.18
N THR A 126 7.29 10.72 18.60
CA THR A 126 8.36 10.85 19.60
C THR A 126 8.12 12.04 20.52
N PRO A 127 6.91 12.15 21.16
CA PRO A 127 6.55 13.31 21.95
C PRO A 127 7.52 13.59 23.10
N ASP A 128 8.18 12.55 23.63
CA ASP A 128 9.17 12.64 24.70
C ASP A 128 10.60 12.82 24.17
N GLY A 129 10.77 13.13 22.87
CA GLY A 129 12.06 13.37 22.22
C GLY A 129 12.87 12.11 21.90
N HIS A 130 12.26 10.92 22.03
CA HIS A 130 12.89 9.63 21.68
C HIS A 130 11.86 8.63 21.14
N ALA A 131 12.33 7.63 20.41
CA ALA A 131 11.49 6.50 20.01
C ALA A 131 11.14 5.64 21.25
N PRO A 132 9.91 5.11 21.35
CA PRO A 132 9.50 4.33 22.52
C PRO A 132 10.36 3.06 22.70
N ALA A 133 10.75 2.80 23.95
CA ALA A 133 11.52 1.62 24.34
C ALA A 133 10.67 0.33 24.26
N PRO A 134 11.29 -0.89 24.21
CA PRO A 134 10.57 -2.14 24.31
C PRO A 134 9.73 -2.22 25.60
N GLY A 135 8.43 -2.49 25.44
CA GLY A 135 7.47 -2.56 26.56
C GLY A 135 6.89 -1.21 26.99
N GLU A 136 7.42 -0.12 26.51
CA GLU A 136 6.90 1.23 26.79
C GLU A 136 5.50 1.39 26.18
N PRO A 137 4.49 1.88 26.93
CA PRO A 137 3.17 2.17 26.40
C PRO A 137 3.20 3.41 25.50
N TRP A 138 2.84 3.25 24.24
CA TRP A 138 2.67 4.39 23.34
C TRP A 138 1.20 4.70 23.10
N LYS A 139 0.84 5.97 23.15
CA LYS A 139 -0.52 6.51 22.97
C LYS A 139 -0.55 7.52 21.82
N SER A 140 -1.73 7.66 21.21
CA SER A 140 -1.99 8.68 20.19
C SER A 140 -3.42 9.23 20.35
N PRO A 141 -3.64 10.17 21.27
CA PRO A 141 -4.97 10.76 21.52
C PRO A 141 -5.58 11.38 20.25
N ASP A 142 -4.78 12.06 19.44
CA ASP A 142 -5.23 12.65 18.17
C ASP A 142 -5.75 11.57 17.21
N MET A 143 -5.07 10.42 17.13
CA MET A 143 -5.53 9.29 16.31
C MET A 143 -6.84 8.70 16.88
N ALA A 144 -7.03 8.68 18.18
CA ALA A 144 -8.29 8.22 18.77
C ALA A 144 -9.47 9.12 18.35
N ILE A 145 -9.27 10.44 18.36
CA ILE A 145 -10.25 11.43 17.87
C ILE A 145 -10.52 11.20 16.38
N THR A 146 -9.47 11.06 15.58
CA THR A 146 -9.56 10.78 14.15
C THR A 146 -10.33 9.48 13.86
N LEU A 147 -10.04 8.39 14.56
CA LEU A 147 -10.74 7.12 14.37
C LEU A 147 -12.22 7.19 14.78
N ARG A 148 -12.58 7.97 15.81
CA ARG A 148 -13.98 8.23 16.16
C ARG A 148 -14.70 9.01 15.07
N SER A 149 -14.06 10.03 14.51
CA SER A 149 -14.61 10.80 13.39
C SER A 149 -14.81 9.92 12.14
N ILE A 150 -13.83 9.05 11.82
CA ILE A 150 -13.95 8.07 10.74
C ILE A 150 -15.10 7.09 11.01
N ALA A 151 -15.20 6.57 12.24
CA ALA A 151 -16.24 5.62 12.64
C ALA A 151 -17.65 6.22 12.50
N SER A 152 -17.88 7.39 13.09
CA SER A 152 -19.19 8.06 13.12
C SER A 152 -19.66 8.56 11.75
N SER A 153 -18.72 8.92 10.87
CA SER A 153 -19.04 9.44 9.53
C SER A 153 -19.07 8.37 8.42
N GLY A 154 -18.76 7.11 8.74
CA GLY A 154 -18.55 6.09 7.71
C GLY A 154 -17.38 6.45 6.78
N ALA A 155 -16.29 6.95 7.35
CA ALA A 155 -15.09 7.46 6.70
C ALA A 155 -15.27 8.74 5.85
N LYS A 156 -16.45 9.37 5.84
CA LYS A 156 -16.66 10.61 5.06
C LYS A 156 -15.84 11.78 5.58
N SER A 157 -15.53 11.83 6.88
CA SER A 157 -14.74 12.92 7.48
C SER A 157 -13.36 13.11 6.85
N ILE A 158 -12.71 12.02 6.41
CA ILE A 158 -11.38 12.11 5.77
C ILE A 158 -11.44 12.52 4.30
N TYR A 159 -12.62 12.41 3.66
CA TYR A 159 -12.79 12.74 2.24
C TYR A 159 -13.54 14.06 2.03
N GLN A 160 -14.48 14.42 2.89
CA GLN A 160 -15.39 15.56 2.70
C GLN A 160 -15.53 16.45 3.93
N GLY A 161 -15.09 15.98 5.11
CA GLY A 161 -15.26 16.66 6.39
C GLY A 161 -14.00 17.34 6.94
N GLU A 162 -13.96 17.48 8.23
CA GLU A 162 -12.91 18.21 8.97
C GLU A 162 -11.50 17.63 8.80
N LEU A 163 -11.39 16.31 8.60
CA LEU A 163 -10.08 15.69 8.35
C LEU A 163 -9.57 16.04 6.93
N ALA A 164 -10.47 16.14 5.94
CA ALA A 164 -10.12 16.64 4.61
C ALA A 164 -9.66 18.09 4.66
N ASP A 165 -10.35 18.92 5.45
CA ASP A 165 -9.96 20.32 5.65
C ASP A 165 -8.58 20.43 6.32
N ALA A 166 -8.29 19.62 7.33
CA ALA A 166 -6.99 19.59 8.00
C ALA A 166 -5.85 19.15 7.04
N ILE A 167 -6.08 18.13 6.21
CA ILE A 167 -5.12 17.67 5.21
C ILE A 167 -4.83 18.78 4.19
N ASP A 168 -5.87 19.40 3.61
CA ASP A 168 -5.71 20.48 2.62
C ASP A 168 -5.02 21.70 3.22
N ALA A 169 -5.42 22.13 4.42
CA ALA A 169 -4.83 23.27 5.10
C ALA A 169 -3.33 23.06 5.38
N PHE A 170 -2.94 21.91 5.91
CA PHE A 170 -1.54 21.59 6.15
C PHE A 170 -0.73 21.46 4.85
N SER A 171 -1.30 20.82 3.84
CA SER A 171 -0.70 20.73 2.50
C SER A 171 -0.42 22.12 1.90
N ARG A 172 -1.40 23.02 1.97
CA ARG A 172 -1.20 24.41 1.47
C ARG A 172 -0.14 25.16 2.28
N LYS A 173 -0.16 25.02 3.60
CA LYS A 173 0.77 25.74 4.49
C LYS A 173 2.21 25.33 4.25
N THR A 174 2.48 24.06 3.96
CA THR A 174 3.83 23.51 3.86
C THR A 174 4.24 23.11 2.44
N GLY A 175 3.54 23.62 1.42
CA GLY A 175 3.90 23.42 0.02
C GLY A 175 3.55 22.05 -0.57
N GLY A 176 2.59 21.34 0.03
CA GLY A 176 2.09 20.08 -0.49
C GLY A 176 1.17 20.23 -1.69
N TYR A 177 0.88 19.12 -2.35
CA TYR A 177 0.11 19.07 -3.61
C TYR A 177 -1.32 18.54 -3.42
N ILE A 178 -1.59 17.76 -2.38
CA ILE A 178 -2.93 17.22 -2.13
C ILE A 178 -3.90 18.33 -1.73
N ARG A 179 -5.11 18.30 -2.28
CA ARG A 179 -6.18 19.27 -2.06
C ARG A 179 -7.44 18.57 -1.58
N LYS A 180 -8.32 19.30 -0.92
CA LYS A 180 -9.64 18.78 -0.51
C LYS A 180 -10.40 18.19 -1.69
N THR A 181 -10.33 18.80 -2.86
CA THR A 181 -10.94 18.30 -4.10
C THR A 181 -10.41 16.94 -4.55
N ASP A 182 -9.13 16.62 -4.29
CA ASP A 182 -8.58 15.28 -4.57
C ASP A 182 -9.20 14.23 -3.65
N LEU A 183 -9.45 14.59 -2.38
CA LEU A 183 -10.10 13.74 -1.39
C LEU A 183 -11.59 13.55 -1.72
N GLU A 184 -12.32 14.63 -2.02
CA GLU A 184 -13.75 14.61 -2.35
C GLU A 184 -14.07 13.77 -3.59
N ASN A 185 -13.17 13.75 -4.56
CA ASN A 185 -13.31 13.00 -5.81
C ASN A 185 -12.77 11.56 -5.72
N TYR A 186 -12.53 11.07 -4.50
CA TYR A 186 -12.00 9.73 -4.28
C TYR A 186 -12.93 8.87 -3.44
N TRP A 187 -13.11 7.62 -3.87
CA TRP A 187 -13.62 6.48 -3.11
C TRP A 187 -13.02 5.20 -3.66
N CYS A 188 -12.94 4.15 -2.85
CA CYS A 188 -12.46 2.85 -3.30
C CYS A 188 -13.40 2.22 -4.33
N GLU A 189 -12.88 1.34 -5.17
CA GLU A 189 -13.64 0.70 -6.28
C GLU A 189 -13.69 -0.82 -6.11
N TRP A 190 -14.87 -1.39 -6.37
CA TRP A 190 -15.00 -2.83 -6.57
C TRP A 190 -14.51 -3.19 -7.97
N VAL A 191 -13.61 -4.16 -8.05
CA VAL A 191 -13.00 -4.61 -9.30
C VAL A 191 -13.13 -6.12 -9.44
N GLU A 192 -13.15 -6.63 -10.67
CA GLU A 192 -13.13 -8.07 -10.91
C GLU A 192 -11.68 -8.57 -10.74
N PRO A 193 -11.45 -9.56 -9.85
CA PRO A 193 -10.14 -10.19 -9.69
C PRO A 193 -9.69 -10.89 -10.96
N ILE A 194 -8.37 -10.94 -11.14
CA ILE A 194 -7.72 -11.66 -12.25
C ILE A 194 -7.08 -12.94 -11.74
N HIS A 195 -6.90 -13.95 -12.60
CA HIS A 195 -6.34 -15.21 -12.18
C HIS A 195 -5.46 -15.88 -13.24
N THR A 196 -4.71 -16.88 -12.77
CA THR A 196 -4.09 -17.89 -13.62
C THR A 196 -4.17 -19.24 -12.96
N GLY A 197 -4.41 -20.30 -13.75
CA GLY A 197 -4.33 -21.66 -13.25
C GLY A 197 -2.86 -22.07 -13.04
N TYR A 198 -2.52 -22.73 -11.95
CA TYR A 198 -1.20 -23.28 -11.67
C TYR A 198 -1.32 -24.62 -10.94
N ARG A 199 -0.87 -25.71 -11.56
CA ARG A 199 -0.82 -27.07 -10.98
C ARG A 199 -2.16 -27.56 -10.40
N GLY A 200 -3.26 -27.28 -11.09
CA GLY A 200 -4.61 -27.71 -10.68
C GLY A 200 -5.35 -26.76 -9.74
N TYR A 201 -4.77 -25.60 -9.45
CA TYR A 201 -5.39 -24.53 -8.67
C TYR A 201 -5.48 -23.24 -9.46
N ASP A 202 -6.50 -22.43 -9.21
CA ASP A 202 -6.57 -21.05 -9.68
C ASP A 202 -6.00 -20.11 -8.61
N VAL A 203 -5.01 -19.32 -9.01
CA VAL A 203 -4.41 -18.29 -8.16
C VAL A 203 -4.99 -16.94 -8.58
N TRP A 204 -5.61 -16.25 -7.64
CA TRP A 204 -6.33 -15.01 -7.86
C TRP A 204 -5.59 -13.82 -7.28
N GLU A 205 -5.61 -12.70 -8.01
CA GLU A 205 -4.98 -11.45 -7.62
C GLU A 205 -5.83 -10.23 -8.01
N MET A 206 -5.45 -9.09 -7.43
CA MET A 206 -6.01 -7.81 -7.83
C MET A 206 -5.52 -7.42 -9.23
N PRO A 207 -6.40 -6.83 -10.08
CA PRO A 207 -5.95 -6.30 -11.36
C PRO A 207 -5.00 -5.09 -11.18
N PRO A 208 -4.27 -4.67 -12.24
CA PRO A 208 -3.59 -3.38 -12.25
C PRO A 208 -4.53 -2.21 -11.84
N ASN A 209 -4.02 -1.26 -11.14
CA ASN A 209 -2.66 -0.75 -10.88
C ASN A 209 -1.86 -1.52 -9.81
N GLY A 210 -2.45 -2.49 -9.12
CA GLY A 210 -1.75 -3.34 -8.16
C GLY A 210 -0.72 -4.26 -8.83
N ASN A 211 0.31 -4.67 -8.07
CA ASN A 211 1.38 -5.53 -8.56
C ASN A 211 1.07 -7.04 -8.52
N GLY A 212 -0.15 -7.44 -8.15
CA GLY A 212 -0.55 -8.85 -8.04
C GLY A 212 -0.38 -9.63 -9.36
N ILE A 213 -0.60 -8.98 -10.49
CA ILE A 213 -0.38 -9.57 -11.82
C ILE A 213 1.05 -10.10 -12.01
N ILE A 214 2.06 -9.51 -11.34
CA ILE A 214 3.46 -9.98 -11.43
C ILE A 214 3.59 -11.40 -10.90
N ALA A 215 2.91 -11.73 -9.81
CA ALA A 215 2.89 -13.09 -9.28
C ALA A 215 2.23 -14.06 -10.27
N LEU A 216 1.12 -13.67 -10.90
CA LEU A 216 0.44 -14.48 -11.91
C LEU A 216 1.31 -14.70 -13.16
N MET A 217 2.03 -13.65 -13.61
CA MET A 217 3.01 -13.76 -14.71
C MET A 217 4.14 -14.72 -14.35
N ALA A 218 4.69 -14.65 -13.15
CA ALA A 218 5.72 -15.58 -12.68
C ALA A 218 5.22 -17.03 -12.66
N LEU A 219 3.99 -17.27 -12.17
CA LEU A 219 3.37 -18.58 -12.21
C LEU A 219 3.16 -19.09 -13.65
N ASN A 220 2.78 -18.23 -14.59
CA ASN A 220 2.67 -18.58 -16.01
C ASN A 220 4.01 -18.98 -16.62
N LEU A 221 5.11 -18.34 -16.21
CA LEU A 221 6.45 -18.78 -16.61
C LEU A 221 6.78 -20.16 -16.03
N LEU A 222 6.46 -20.38 -14.74
CA LEU A 222 6.74 -21.61 -14.03
C LEU A 222 5.93 -22.82 -14.52
N LYS A 223 4.75 -22.62 -15.12
CA LYS A 223 3.95 -23.71 -15.74
C LYS A 223 4.73 -24.57 -16.73
N GLY A 224 5.68 -23.97 -17.45
CA GLY A 224 6.42 -24.67 -18.48
C GLY A 224 7.64 -25.44 -17.98
N PHE A 225 7.87 -25.52 -16.67
CA PHE A 225 8.94 -26.30 -16.06
C PHE A 225 8.37 -27.47 -15.26
N GLU A 226 9.02 -28.62 -15.35
CA GLU A 226 8.81 -29.74 -14.46
C GLU A 226 9.78 -29.62 -13.28
N PHE A 227 9.27 -29.79 -12.06
CA PHE A 227 10.04 -29.79 -10.84
C PHE A 227 9.90 -31.18 -10.18
N THR A 228 10.95 -31.96 -10.22
CA THR A 228 11.00 -33.34 -9.67
C THR A 228 11.47 -33.32 -8.22
N GLU A 229 12.28 -32.33 -7.85
CA GLU A 229 12.84 -32.19 -6.50
C GLU A 229 12.64 -30.78 -5.98
N ARG A 230 12.47 -30.67 -4.64
CA ARG A 230 12.39 -29.39 -3.95
C ARG A 230 13.79 -28.89 -3.60
N ASP A 231 13.91 -27.56 -3.51
CA ASP A 231 15.07 -26.85 -2.94
C ASP A 231 16.42 -27.19 -3.61
N THR A 232 16.40 -27.67 -4.84
CA THR A 232 17.63 -27.82 -5.64
C THR A 232 18.03 -26.48 -6.25
N ALA A 233 19.31 -26.32 -6.60
CA ALA A 233 19.81 -25.15 -7.27
C ALA A 233 19.03 -24.85 -8.57
N ASP A 234 18.69 -25.88 -9.35
CA ASP A 234 17.90 -25.74 -10.60
C ASP A 234 16.47 -25.26 -10.32
N THR A 235 15.80 -25.84 -9.30
CA THR A 235 14.45 -25.42 -8.90
C THR A 235 14.43 -23.96 -8.46
N ILE A 236 15.34 -23.58 -7.58
CA ILE A 236 15.46 -22.20 -7.06
C ILE A 236 15.85 -21.24 -8.20
N HIS A 237 16.76 -21.62 -9.07
CA HIS A 237 17.17 -20.82 -10.23
C HIS A 237 15.97 -20.49 -11.14
N LYS A 238 15.18 -21.51 -11.56
CA LYS A 238 13.99 -21.30 -12.38
C LYS A 238 12.94 -20.41 -11.71
N GLN A 239 12.74 -20.56 -10.39
CA GLN A 239 11.82 -19.71 -9.64
C GLN A 239 12.29 -18.25 -9.61
N LEU A 240 13.56 -18.02 -9.30
CA LEU A 240 14.15 -16.67 -9.25
C LEU A 240 14.15 -16.00 -10.63
N GLU A 241 14.55 -16.70 -11.68
CA GLU A 241 14.55 -16.15 -13.04
C GLU A 241 13.14 -15.84 -13.54
N SER A 242 12.15 -16.70 -13.25
CA SER A 242 10.75 -16.42 -13.57
C SER A 242 10.24 -15.18 -12.85
N MET A 243 10.56 -15.02 -11.56
CA MET A 243 10.19 -13.84 -10.80
C MET A 243 10.88 -12.57 -11.33
N LYS A 244 12.18 -12.63 -11.66
CA LYS A 244 12.93 -11.50 -12.24
C LYS A 244 12.32 -11.03 -13.56
N LEU A 245 11.97 -11.95 -14.47
CA LEU A 245 11.31 -11.62 -15.72
C LEU A 245 9.93 -11.00 -15.50
N ALA A 246 9.13 -11.58 -14.60
CA ALA A 246 7.80 -11.05 -14.28
C ALA A 246 7.89 -9.65 -13.65
N PHE A 247 8.85 -9.39 -12.75
CA PHE A 247 9.09 -8.06 -12.22
C PHE A 247 9.58 -7.07 -13.28
N CYS A 248 10.44 -7.51 -14.20
CA CYS A 248 10.89 -6.70 -15.32
C CYS A 248 9.70 -6.20 -16.15
N ASP A 249 8.84 -7.12 -16.55
CA ASP A 249 7.67 -6.82 -17.38
C ASP A 249 6.63 -6.00 -16.56
N GLY A 250 6.37 -6.37 -15.32
CA GLY A 250 5.45 -5.66 -14.45
C GLY A 250 5.88 -4.22 -14.21
N SER A 251 7.16 -3.98 -13.95
CA SER A 251 7.70 -2.62 -13.77
C SER A 251 7.61 -1.77 -15.04
N HIS A 252 7.52 -2.37 -16.21
CA HIS A 252 7.41 -1.67 -17.49
C HIS A 252 5.96 -1.43 -17.92
N TYR A 253 5.09 -2.41 -17.74
CA TYR A 253 3.74 -2.40 -18.30
C TYR A 253 2.63 -2.09 -17.30
N VAL A 254 2.83 -2.40 -16.00
CA VAL A 254 1.78 -2.19 -14.98
C VAL A 254 1.72 -0.71 -14.61
N ALA A 255 0.57 -0.12 -14.85
CA ALA A 255 0.24 1.27 -14.56
C ALA A 255 -1.24 1.38 -14.18
N ASP A 256 -1.76 2.59 -14.07
CA ASP A 256 -3.21 2.82 -14.06
C ASP A 256 -3.83 2.20 -15.32
N LYS A 257 -4.93 1.46 -15.14
CA LYS A 257 -5.58 0.66 -16.18
C LYS A 257 -5.83 1.46 -17.47
N VAL A 258 -6.17 2.75 -17.36
CA VAL A 258 -6.41 3.61 -18.53
C VAL A 258 -5.13 4.04 -19.25
N SER A 259 -3.98 3.89 -18.63
CA SER A 259 -2.67 4.30 -19.15
C SER A 259 -1.84 3.11 -19.65
N MET A 260 -2.27 1.87 -19.41
CA MET A 260 -1.56 0.69 -19.85
C MET A 260 -1.59 0.56 -21.38
N LYS A 261 -0.40 0.32 -21.97
CA LYS A 261 -0.24 0.09 -23.42
C LYS A 261 -0.50 -1.36 -23.85
N VAL A 262 -0.62 -2.27 -22.88
CA VAL A 262 -0.89 -3.69 -23.06
C VAL A 262 -2.02 -4.12 -22.13
N THR A 263 -2.78 -5.11 -22.52
CA THR A 263 -3.88 -5.61 -21.70
C THR A 263 -3.42 -6.66 -20.69
N VAL A 264 -4.24 -6.90 -19.66
CA VAL A 264 -4.01 -7.97 -18.68
C VAL A 264 -3.95 -9.34 -19.37
N GLU A 265 -4.85 -9.56 -20.32
CA GLU A 265 -4.95 -10.81 -21.09
C GLU A 265 -3.69 -11.07 -21.92
N GLU A 266 -3.09 -10.03 -22.51
CA GLU A 266 -1.83 -10.14 -23.24
C GLU A 266 -0.69 -10.51 -22.31
N LEU A 267 -0.57 -9.86 -21.14
CA LEU A 267 0.47 -10.14 -20.14
C LEU A 267 0.34 -11.55 -19.53
N LEU A 268 -0.88 -12.04 -19.35
CA LEU A 268 -1.16 -13.36 -18.79
C LEU A 268 -1.31 -14.46 -19.86
N SER A 269 -1.12 -14.15 -21.15
CA SER A 269 -1.26 -15.16 -22.21
C SER A 269 -0.15 -16.23 -22.14
N ASP A 270 -0.54 -17.48 -22.39
CA ASP A 270 0.42 -18.60 -22.47
C ASP A 270 1.48 -18.39 -23.57
N LYS A 271 1.09 -17.72 -24.66
CA LYS A 271 2.00 -17.38 -25.76
C LYS A 271 3.09 -16.41 -25.29
N TYR A 272 2.72 -15.38 -24.52
CA TYR A 272 3.68 -14.45 -23.96
C TYR A 272 4.59 -15.13 -22.94
N ALA A 273 4.03 -15.92 -22.04
CA ALA A 273 4.79 -16.68 -21.06
C ALA A 273 5.79 -17.66 -21.74
N ALA A 274 5.37 -18.38 -22.78
CA ALA A 274 6.26 -19.27 -23.54
C ALA A 274 7.44 -18.50 -24.16
N LYS A 275 7.17 -17.34 -24.78
CA LYS A 275 8.22 -16.47 -25.35
C LYS A 275 9.20 -15.97 -24.27
N ARG A 276 8.70 -15.52 -23.12
CA ARG A 276 9.55 -15.01 -22.03
C ARG A 276 10.37 -16.12 -21.38
N ARG A 277 9.82 -17.33 -21.27
CA ARG A 277 10.49 -18.52 -20.70
C ARG A 277 11.75 -18.90 -21.45
N THR A 278 11.84 -18.68 -22.78
CA THR A 278 13.06 -18.96 -23.55
C THR A 278 14.28 -18.14 -23.10
N LEU A 279 14.08 -17.07 -22.32
CA LEU A 279 15.16 -16.27 -21.76
C LEU A 279 15.75 -16.86 -20.48
N ILE A 280 15.12 -17.91 -19.92
CA ILE A 280 15.62 -18.60 -18.72
C ILE A 280 16.58 -19.70 -19.18
N GLY A 281 17.88 -19.41 -19.09
CA GLY A 281 18.96 -20.36 -19.39
C GLY A 281 19.56 -20.96 -18.13
N HIS A 282 20.75 -21.56 -18.24
CA HIS A 282 21.47 -22.13 -17.10
C HIS A 282 22.14 -21.09 -16.19
N ASN A 283 22.42 -19.92 -16.72
CA ASN A 283 23.07 -18.83 -15.98
C ASN A 283 22.04 -17.80 -15.51
N ALA A 284 22.35 -17.13 -14.39
CA ALA A 284 21.56 -16.00 -13.92
C ALA A 284 21.52 -14.90 -14.99
N ASN A 285 20.31 -14.50 -15.37
CA ASN A 285 20.07 -13.41 -16.30
C ASN A 285 19.91 -12.08 -15.52
N ASN A 286 20.30 -10.96 -16.13
CA ASN A 286 20.04 -9.64 -15.61
C ASN A 286 19.08 -8.93 -16.60
N PRO A 287 17.77 -9.19 -16.49
CA PRO A 287 16.80 -8.54 -17.36
C PRO A 287 16.87 -7.03 -17.16
N SER A 288 16.93 -6.28 -18.25
CA SER A 288 16.85 -4.82 -18.19
C SER A 288 15.46 -4.39 -17.70
N HIS A 289 15.43 -3.57 -16.69
CA HIS A 289 14.35 -2.91 -15.96
C HIS A 289 13.90 -3.58 -14.65
N GLY A 290 13.89 -2.77 -13.59
CA GLY A 290 13.28 -3.01 -12.31
C GLY A 290 14.24 -2.93 -11.13
N ASP A 291 13.99 -1.99 -10.21
CA ASP A 291 14.60 -1.94 -8.89
C ASP A 291 13.61 -2.55 -7.88
N PRO A 292 13.77 -3.83 -7.45
CA PRO A 292 12.86 -4.47 -6.51
C PRO A 292 13.20 -4.07 -5.07
N ARG A 293 12.97 -2.81 -4.68
CA ARG A 293 13.14 -2.37 -3.29
C ARG A 293 11.86 -2.64 -2.52
N CYS A 294 11.96 -3.45 -1.45
CA CYS A 294 10.85 -3.81 -0.58
C CYS A 294 10.53 -2.70 0.43
N GLY A 295 9.26 -2.31 0.54
CA GLY A 295 8.71 -1.44 1.57
C GLY A 295 8.01 -2.21 2.70
N GLY A 296 7.75 -1.55 3.84
CA GLY A 296 7.04 -2.12 4.98
C GLY A 296 5.54 -2.21 4.75
N THR A 297 5.01 -3.41 4.57
CA THR A 297 3.60 -3.70 4.30
C THR A 297 2.97 -4.53 5.41
N VAL A 298 1.66 -4.37 5.64
CA VAL A 298 0.87 -5.23 6.50
C VAL A 298 -0.07 -6.06 5.65
N TYR A 299 0.09 -7.37 5.70
CA TYR A 299 -0.82 -8.34 5.16
C TYR A 299 -1.53 -9.08 6.30
N LEU A 300 -2.82 -9.36 6.12
CA LEU A 300 -3.60 -10.24 6.99
C LEU A 300 -4.56 -11.10 6.16
N CYS A 301 -4.85 -12.28 6.66
CA CYS A 301 -5.91 -13.11 6.15
C CYS A 301 -6.77 -13.64 7.31
N THR A 302 -8.04 -13.86 7.05
CA THR A 302 -8.98 -14.45 8.00
C THR A 302 -9.88 -15.44 7.28
N ALA A 303 -10.36 -16.46 7.99
CA ALA A 303 -11.37 -17.39 7.53
C ALA A 303 -12.31 -17.74 8.67
N ASP A 304 -13.55 -18.12 8.36
CA ASP A 304 -14.52 -18.59 9.33
C ASP A 304 -14.98 -20.04 9.03
N GLY A 305 -15.82 -20.58 9.90
CA GLY A 305 -16.36 -21.96 9.77
C GLY A 305 -17.34 -22.13 8.61
N ASP A 306 -17.87 -21.05 8.07
CA ASP A 306 -18.79 -21.04 6.92
C ASP A 306 -18.02 -21.00 5.57
N GLY A 307 -16.67 -21.00 5.62
CA GLY A 307 -15.79 -20.96 4.46
C GLY A 307 -15.62 -19.57 3.85
N ASN A 308 -16.04 -18.51 4.54
CA ASN A 308 -15.75 -17.15 4.12
C ASN A 308 -14.28 -16.83 4.39
N MET A 309 -13.63 -16.12 3.47
CA MET A 309 -12.20 -15.78 3.56
C MET A 309 -11.95 -14.35 3.15
N VAL A 310 -11.04 -13.69 3.84
CA VAL A 310 -10.55 -12.36 3.50
C VAL A 310 -9.04 -12.37 3.40
N SER A 311 -8.52 -11.88 2.29
CA SER A 311 -7.11 -11.54 2.07
C SER A 311 -7.01 -10.03 1.95
N TYR A 312 -6.33 -9.37 2.91
CA TYR A 312 -6.30 -7.91 3.02
C TYR A 312 -4.88 -7.42 3.18
N ILE A 313 -4.53 -6.39 2.41
CA ILE A 313 -3.23 -5.74 2.49
C ILE A 313 -3.41 -4.22 2.63
N GLN A 314 -2.60 -3.61 3.50
CA GLN A 314 -2.63 -2.19 3.79
C GLN A 314 -1.21 -1.68 4.03
N SER A 315 -0.86 -0.52 3.45
CA SER A 315 0.50 -0.03 3.51
C SER A 315 0.61 1.49 3.38
N ASN A 316 1.55 2.07 4.12
CA ASN A 316 2.08 3.41 3.82
C ASN A 316 3.21 3.34 2.77
N TYR A 317 3.52 2.18 2.21
CA TYR A 317 4.61 1.79 1.33
C TYR A 317 5.94 1.65 2.08
N TRP A 318 6.67 2.73 2.38
CA TRP A 318 7.83 2.68 3.28
C TRP A 318 7.43 2.96 4.73
N GLY A 319 8.23 2.50 5.70
CA GLY A 319 7.97 2.76 7.11
C GLY A 319 7.70 4.24 7.37
N PHE A 320 6.64 4.58 8.09
CA PHE A 320 6.11 5.93 8.34
C PHE A 320 5.73 6.72 7.06
N GLY A 321 5.59 6.07 5.92
CA GLY A 321 5.13 6.68 4.66
C GLY A 321 6.03 7.82 4.17
N SER A 322 5.43 8.93 3.82
CA SER A 322 6.11 10.15 3.37
C SER A 322 6.86 10.90 4.48
N GLY A 323 6.57 10.57 5.74
CA GLY A 323 6.99 11.37 6.91
C GLY A 323 6.09 12.57 7.18
N ILE A 324 5.10 12.80 6.34
CA ILE A 324 4.11 13.85 6.54
C ILE A 324 3.03 13.31 7.47
N VAL A 325 2.88 13.95 8.63
CA VAL A 325 1.83 13.70 9.60
C VAL A 325 0.96 14.94 9.71
N VAL A 326 -0.35 14.80 9.55
CA VAL A 326 -1.29 15.93 9.62
C VAL A 326 -1.45 16.36 11.08
N PRO A 327 -1.13 17.62 11.44
CA PRO A 327 -1.17 18.08 12.83
C PRO A 327 -2.52 17.86 13.50
N GLY A 328 -2.53 17.42 14.77
CA GLY A 328 -3.74 17.20 15.58
C GLY A 328 -4.61 16.04 15.11
N THR A 329 -4.15 15.20 14.15
CA THR A 329 -4.92 14.07 13.66
C THR A 329 -4.21 12.73 13.82
N GLY A 330 -2.89 12.73 13.97
CA GLY A 330 -2.07 11.51 13.95
C GLY A 330 -2.03 10.78 12.60
N ILE A 331 -2.64 11.33 11.54
CA ILE A 331 -2.67 10.71 10.20
C ILE A 331 -1.29 10.84 9.54
N SER A 332 -0.58 9.72 9.39
CA SER A 332 0.66 9.61 8.62
C SER A 332 0.35 9.24 7.18
N LEU A 333 0.70 10.12 6.23
CA LEU A 333 0.38 9.95 4.81
C LEU A 333 1.36 9.00 4.12
N GLN A 334 0.82 8.13 3.29
CA GLN A 334 1.57 7.17 2.47
C GLN A 334 2.51 7.86 1.47
N ASN A 335 3.51 7.12 0.97
CA ASN A 335 4.43 7.58 -0.07
C ASN A 335 4.46 6.66 -1.30
N ARG A 336 3.31 6.11 -1.70
CA ARG A 336 3.20 5.19 -2.86
C ARG A 336 3.63 5.84 -4.17
N GLY A 337 3.46 7.16 -4.31
CA GLY A 337 3.93 7.92 -5.47
C GLY A 337 5.44 7.79 -5.73
N TYR A 338 6.25 7.38 -4.74
CA TYR A 338 7.67 7.06 -4.94
C TYR A 338 7.92 5.99 -6.02
N SER A 339 6.93 5.13 -6.28
CA SER A 339 7.02 4.12 -7.34
C SER A 339 6.78 4.65 -8.76
N PHE A 340 6.36 5.91 -8.92
CA PHE A 340 6.09 6.48 -10.23
C PHE A 340 7.37 6.78 -11.00
N SER A 341 7.33 6.51 -12.30
CA SER A 341 8.38 6.90 -13.24
C SER A 341 8.17 8.33 -13.72
N LEU A 342 9.26 9.10 -13.83
CA LEU A 342 9.26 10.41 -14.51
C LEU A 342 9.58 10.28 -16.01
N ASN A 343 9.68 9.08 -16.53
CA ASN A 343 9.84 8.80 -17.95
C ASN A 343 8.46 8.73 -18.61
N GLN A 344 8.21 9.61 -19.58
CA GLN A 344 6.94 9.67 -20.34
C GLN A 344 6.72 8.49 -21.29
N ASP A 345 7.76 7.72 -21.58
CA ASP A 345 7.70 6.55 -22.48
C ASP A 345 7.27 5.25 -21.76
N ARG A 346 6.99 5.33 -20.47
CA ARG A 346 6.53 4.20 -19.64
C ARG A 346 5.04 4.19 -19.45
#